data_58877dbb066547396b6b843ada4b369f
#
_entry.id   58877dbb066547396b6b843ada4b369f
#
_cell.length_a   1.000
_cell.length_b   1.000
_cell.length_c   1.000
_cell.angle_alpha   90.00
_cell.angle_beta   90.00
_cell.angle_gamma   90.00
#
_symmetry.space_group_name_H-M   'P 1'
#
loop_
_entity.id
_entity.type
_entity.pdbx_description
1 polymer ?
#
loop_
_entity_poly.entity_id
_entity_poly.type
_entity_poly.pdbx_seq_one_letter_code
_entity_poly.pdbx_strand_id
1 'polypeptide(L)'
;MRSRSLWVAAAACAVAVGACGGDSGGGGAAAGGDPAAQVEGAKVIDPKSMDNPPKGTIKYCQGKDTTGDAVAKVAAFNKKFGPQGYKATLTEFPASADQQRAQFIQRQQAKSGDCDVFSADVIWTAEFASQKWLYDLTPYVEAQGDKFVQAPLQTVDYGDKYWGVPFASDAAFIYYKPSETPNPPKTWQEVYSQAKDKGGLVYQGAPYEGLTVNFLEVMFAAGGSVLSEDGTKSEFDSPETVKALQLMVDGIKSGAAPKSVTTYMEPETDQAWSSGKYGFMRNWPYAYAVHNTEGDATKGKFKVTTLPSFEGGGKAGILGGHNSVISVYTKNPGLALKFADFSASPEWQKEQILKFSLASVVPGVYEDAEVKKAFPFAPQLLQALSQAKARPVSPVYPQISQAIYKNVNEALATF
;
A
#
# COMPACT_ATOMS: atom_id res chain seq x y z
N MET A 1 38.48 23.24 -26.79
CA MET A 1 37.67 22.42 -25.87
C MET A 1 36.64 23.34 -25.21
N ARG A 2 35.39 23.29 -25.68
CA ARG A 2 34.33 24.18 -25.18
C ARG A 2 33.41 23.35 -24.28
N SER A 3 33.28 23.73 -23.00
CA SER A 3 32.39 23.14 -22.03
C SER A 3 30.94 23.49 -22.43
N ARG A 4 30.12 22.47 -22.62
CA ARG A 4 28.67 22.63 -22.79
C ARG A 4 28.02 22.50 -21.41
N SER A 5 27.60 23.62 -20.87
CA SER A 5 26.73 23.67 -19.71
C SER A 5 25.32 23.21 -20.13
N LEU A 6 24.85 22.11 -19.57
CA LEU A 6 23.47 21.65 -19.72
C LEU A 6 22.59 22.45 -18.77
N TRP A 7 21.77 23.31 -19.34
CA TRP A 7 20.66 23.95 -18.65
C TRP A 7 19.49 22.98 -18.63
N VAL A 8 19.13 22.50 -17.42
CA VAL A 8 17.86 21.80 -17.21
C VAL A 8 16.78 22.89 -17.10
N ALA A 9 15.95 23.00 -18.11
CA ALA A 9 14.80 23.88 -18.08
C ALA A 9 13.74 23.29 -17.14
N ALA A 10 13.59 23.88 -15.95
CA ALA A 10 12.46 23.61 -15.08
C ALA A 10 11.20 24.22 -15.72
N ALA A 11 10.31 23.35 -16.23
CA ALA A 11 8.99 23.78 -16.68
C ALA A 11 8.10 23.97 -15.45
N ALA A 12 7.98 25.20 -14.99
CA ALA A 12 6.98 25.58 -14.01
C ALA A 12 5.60 25.54 -14.69
N CYS A 13 4.80 24.52 -14.42
CA CYS A 13 3.38 24.51 -14.77
C CYS A 13 2.61 25.39 -13.79
N ALA A 14 2.48 26.67 -14.14
CA ALA A 14 1.49 27.54 -13.52
C ALA A 14 0.10 27.14 -14.01
N VAL A 15 -0.71 26.52 -13.16
CA VAL A 15 -2.14 26.30 -13.44
C VAL A 15 -2.87 27.61 -13.22
N ALA A 16 -3.11 28.33 -14.31
CA ALA A 16 -4.04 29.46 -14.29
C ALA A 16 -5.48 28.93 -14.27
N VAL A 17 -6.20 29.11 -13.17
CA VAL A 17 -7.64 28.87 -13.09
C VAL A 17 -8.36 30.05 -13.75
N GLY A 18 -8.67 29.91 -15.05
CA GLY A 18 -9.58 30.79 -15.76
C GLY A 18 -11.03 30.40 -15.48
N ALA A 19 -11.76 31.24 -14.77
CA ALA A 19 -13.21 31.14 -14.63
C ALA A 19 -13.88 31.52 -15.95
N CYS A 20 -14.51 30.55 -16.64
CA CYS A 20 -15.59 30.80 -17.60
C CYS A 20 -16.66 29.74 -17.43
N GLY A 21 -17.87 30.21 -17.11
CA GLY A 21 -19.02 29.37 -16.86
C GLY A 21 -19.48 28.60 -18.11
N GLY A 22 -19.92 27.39 -17.90
CA GLY A 22 -20.51 26.48 -18.88
C GLY A 22 -20.91 25.19 -18.21
N ASP A 23 -22.20 25.06 -17.93
CA ASP A 23 -22.88 23.96 -17.30
C ASP A 23 -22.72 22.67 -18.12
N SER A 24 -21.97 21.68 -17.60
CA SER A 24 -22.09 20.29 -18.00
C SER A 24 -21.53 19.39 -16.91
N GLY A 25 -22.40 18.63 -16.25
CA GLY A 25 -22.16 17.78 -15.12
C GLY A 25 -21.06 16.74 -15.34
N GLY A 26 -19.92 16.97 -14.72
CA GLY A 26 -18.87 16.01 -14.46
C GLY A 26 -18.33 16.30 -13.06
N GLY A 27 -18.71 15.48 -12.05
CA GLY A 27 -18.28 15.63 -10.67
C GLY A 27 -16.78 15.48 -10.52
N GLY A 28 -16.03 16.55 -10.74
CA GLY A 28 -14.65 16.69 -10.32
C GLY A 28 -14.64 17.04 -8.82
N ALA A 29 -14.03 16.17 -7.99
CA ALA A 29 -13.79 16.47 -6.59
C ALA A 29 -12.97 17.76 -6.50
N ALA A 30 -13.49 18.78 -5.82
CA ALA A 30 -12.80 20.02 -5.60
C ALA A 30 -11.57 19.75 -4.72
N ALA A 31 -10.37 19.98 -5.25
CA ALA A 31 -9.16 20.02 -4.44
C ALA A 31 -9.28 21.15 -3.41
N GLY A 32 -9.33 20.83 -2.11
CA GLY A 32 -9.19 21.79 -1.04
C GLY A 32 -10.47 22.20 -0.29
N GLY A 33 -11.55 21.42 -0.33
CA GLY A 33 -12.70 21.59 0.59
C GLY A 33 -12.47 20.92 1.94
N ASP A 34 -13.20 21.39 2.97
CA ASP A 34 -13.23 20.75 4.28
C ASP A 34 -13.62 19.26 4.14
N PRO A 35 -12.74 18.30 4.60
CA PRO A 35 -13.01 16.86 4.51
C PRO A 35 -14.34 16.46 5.17
N ALA A 36 -14.70 17.03 6.32
CA ALA A 36 -15.95 16.76 6.99
C ALA A 36 -17.17 17.12 6.13
N ALA A 37 -17.13 18.28 5.46
CA ALA A 37 -18.22 18.71 4.56
C ALA A 37 -18.36 17.79 3.33
N GLN A 38 -17.24 17.23 2.83
CA GLN A 38 -17.24 16.34 1.68
C GLN A 38 -17.98 15.03 1.97
N VAL A 39 -17.98 14.57 3.22
CA VAL A 39 -18.56 13.29 3.65
C VAL A 39 -19.90 13.45 4.36
N GLU A 40 -20.43 14.68 4.46
CA GLU A 40 -21.74 14.91 5.07
C GLU A 40 -22.85 14.13 4.35
N GLY A 41 -23.76 13.52 5.12
CA GLY A 41 -24.89 12.73 4.59
C GLY A 41 -24.49 11.37 4.01
N ALA A 42 -23.29 10.87 4.30
CA ALA A 42 -22.88 9.50 3.93
C ALA A 42 -23.80 8.45 4.57
N LYS A 43 -23.96 7.30 3.89
CA LYS A 43 -24.73 6.17 4.42
C LYS A 43 -23.96 5.48 5.53
N VAL A 44 -24.61 5.24 6.65
CA VAL A 44 -24.03 4.56 7.83
C VAL A 44 -24.52 3.12 7.90
N ILE A 45 -23.68 2.18 8.30
CA ILE A 45 -24.10 0.82 8.64
C ILE A 45 -24.28 0.71 10.16
N ASP A 46 -25.46 0.22 10.58
CA ASP A 46 -25.65 -0.20 11.97
C ASP A 46 -24.82 -1.46 12.24
N PRO A 47 -23.87 -1.44 13.21
CA PRO A 47 -23.06 -2.60 13.56
C PRO A 47 -23.88 -3.86 13.88
N LYS A 48 -25.04 -3.71 14.51
CA LYS A 48 -25.92 -4.84 14.84
C LYS A 48 -26.49 -5.57 13.62
N SER A 49 -26.46 -4.94 12.44
CA SER A 49 -26.92 -5.57 11.20
C SER A 49 -26.08 -6.80 10.81
N MET A 50 -24.83 -6.91 11.33
CA MET A 50 -23.98 -8.08 11.05
C MET A 50 -24.28 -9.29 11.93
N ASP A 51 -25.04 -9.16 13.02
CA ASP A 51 -25.33 -10.27 13.93
C ASP A 51 -26.18 -11.33 13.23
N ASN A 52 -27.27 -10.91 12.58
CA ASN A 52 -28.18 -11.78 11.84
C ASN A 52 -28.52 -11.16 10.47
N PRO A 53 -27.57 -11.01 9.54
CA PRO A 53 -27.85 -10.44 8.23
C PRO A 53 -28.76 -11.36 7.41
N PRO A 54 -29.42 -10.87 6.38
CA PRO A 54 -30.10 -11.73 5.41
C PRO A 54 -29.14 -12.78 4.85
N LYS A 55 -29.61 -14.04 4.77
CA LYS A 55 -28.81 -15.11 4.16
C LYS A 55 -28.49 -14.79 2.71
N GLY A 56 -27.31 -15.16 2.25
CA GLY A 56 -26.88 -14.86 0.89
C GLY A 56 -25.38 -14.99 0.67
N THR A 57 -24.96 -14.45 -0.45
CA THR A 57 -23.55 -14.43 -0.87
C THR A 57 -23.13 -13.00 -1.13
N ILE A 58 -22.01 -12.57 -0.54
CA ILE A 58 -21.33 -11.32 -0.89
C ILE A 58 -20.23 -11.59 -1.91
N LYS A 59 -19.90 -10.57 -2.68
CA LYS A 59 -18.80 -10.55 -3.64
C LYS A 59 -17.66 -9.73 -3.06
N TYR A 60 -16.55 -10.39 -2.74
CA TYR A 60 -15.30 -9.76 -2.32
C TYR A 60 -14.42 -9.54 -3.54
N CYS A 61 -13.99 -8.31 -3.75
CA CYS A 61 -13.10 -7.92 -4.86
C CYS A 61 -11.74 -7.48 -4.34
N GLN A 62 -10.69 -8.05 -4.90
CA GLN A 62 -9.30 -7.80 -4.51
C GLN A 62 -8.40 -7.77 -5.75
N GLY A 63 -7.27 -7.09 -5.68
CA GLY A 63 -6.19 -7.20 -6.66
C GLY A 63 -5.67 -8.63 -6.75
N LYS A 64 -4.96 -8.93 -7.85
CA LYS A 64 -4.38 -10.27 -8.06
C LYS A 64 -3.54 -10.66 -6.85
N ASP A 65 -3.92 -11.77 -6.24
CA ASP A 65 -3.27 -12.31 -5.06
C ASP A 65 -2.15 -13.28 -5.46
N THR A 66 -0.92 -12.95 -5.10
CA THR A 66 0.26 -13.79 -5.32
C THR A 66 0.58 -14.66 -4.10
N THR A 67 -0.12 -14.47 -2.99
CA THR A 67 0.12 -15.18 -1.72
C THR A 67 -0.82 -16.33 -1.47
N GLY A 68 -2.03 -16.29 -2.03
CA GLY A 68 -3.13 -17.21 -1.75
C GLY A 68 -4.00 -16.77 -0.55
N ASP A 69 -3.75 -15.61 0.07
CA ASP A 69 -4.52 -15.08 1.22
C ASP A 69 -5.99 -14.88 0.87
N ALA A 70 -6.30 -14.25 -0.26
CA ALA A 70 -7.68 -13.94 -0.64
C ALA A 70 -8.54 -15.19 -0.82
N VAL A 71 -7.99 -16.21 -1.49
CA VAL A 71 -8.67 -17.51 -1.69
C VAL A 71 -8.87 -18.19 -0.34
N ALA A 72 -7.84 -18.23 0.51
CA ALA A 72 -7.90 -18.84 1.84
C ALA A 72 -8.89 -18.10 2.75
N LYS A 73 -8.93 -16.76 2.73
CA LYS A 73 -9.87 -15.92 3.49
C LYS A 73 -11.32 -16.23 3.14
N VAL A 74 -11.63 -16.28 1.86
CA VAL A 74 -12.99 -16.61 1.37
C VAL A 74 -13.36 -18.04 1.75
N ALA A 75 -12.42 -19.00 1.62
CA ALA A 75 -12.65 -20.38 2.02
C ALA A 75 -12.90 -20.52 3.53
N ALA A 76 -12.11 -19.84 4.37
CA ALA A 76 -12.26 -19.84 5.82
C ALA A 76 -13.59 -19.21 6.26
N PHE A 77 -13.98 -18.08 5.66
CA PHE A 77 -15.28 -17.47 5.90
C PHE A 77 -16.42 -18.43 5.55
N ASN A 78 -16.37 -19.04 4.37
CA ASN A 78 -17.39 -19.98 3.89
C ASN A 78 -17.46 -21.25 4.76
N LYS A 79 -16.32 -21.74 5.26
CA LYS A 79 -16.29 -22.87 6.20
C LYS A 79 -16.97 -22.53 7.52
N LYS A 80 -16.70 -21.32 8.07
CA LYS A 80 -17.21 -20.87 9.37
C LYS A 80 -18.72 -20.52 9.31
N PHE A 81 -19.13 -19.79 8.28
CA PHE A 81 -20.47 -19.19 8.20
C PHE A 81 -21.38 -19.78 7.14
N GLY A 82 -20.86 -20.62 6.23
CA GLY A 82 -21.65 -21.31 5.21
C GLY A 82 -22.79 -22.17 5.75
N PRO A 83 -22.61 -22.93 6.85
CA PRO A 83 -23.70 -23.68 7.47
C PRO A 83 -24.86 -22.80 7.96
N GLN A 84 -24.59 -21.52 8.24
CA GLN A 84 -25.60 -20.53 8.63
C GLN A 84 -26.30 -19.87 7.42
N GLY A 85 -25.83 -20.15 6.20
CA GLY A 85 -26.36 -19.58 4.95
C GLY A 85 -25.62 -18.31 4.49
N TYR A 86 -24.45 -18.02 5.04
CA TYR A 86 -23.62 -16.86 4.69
C TYR A 86 -22.41 -17.31 3.87
N LYS A 87 -22.23 -16.72 2.69
CA LYS A 87 -21.12 -17.07 1.78
C LYS A 87 -20.44 -15.83 1.24
N ALA A 88 -19.20 -16.01 0.79
CA ALA A 88 -18.45 -15.03 0.02
C ALA A 88 -17.91 -15.68 -1.27
N THR A 89 -17.75 -14.89 -2.32
CA THR A 89 -17.05 -15.24 -3.56
C THR A 89 -15.95 -14.22 -3.82
N LEU A 90 -14.86 -14.66 -4.46
CA LEU A 90 -13.73 -13.80 -4.82
C LEU A 90 -13.85 -13.38 -6.28
N THR A 91 -13.59 -12.10 -6.55
CA THR A 91 -13.30 -11.55 -7.88
C THR A 91 -11.93 -10.90 -7.84
N GLU A 92 -11.01 -11.36 -8.67
CA GLU A 92 -9.67 -10.80 -8.76
C GLU A 92 -9.59 -9.72 -9.83
N PHE A 93 -8.93 -8.63 -9.49
CA PHE A 93 -8.55 -7.53 -10.35
C PHE A 93 -7.10 -7.67 -10.84
N PRO A 94 -6.62 -6.82 -11.78
CA PRO A 94 -5.21 -6.81 -12.17
C PRO A 94 -4.25 -6.59 -11.00
N ALA A 95 -2.96 -6.87 -11.20
CA ALA A 95 -1.93 -6.68 -10.15
C ALA A 95 -1.65 -5.21 -9.85
N SER A 96 -1.67 -4.32 -10.87
CA SER A 96 -1.42 -2.89 -10.68
C SER A 96 -2.47 -2.22 -9.79
N ALA A 97 -2.05 -1.54 -8.73
CA ALA A 97 -2.92 -0.77 -7.85
C ALA A 97 -3.76 0.27 -8.63
N ASP A 98 -3.16 0.97 -9.59
CA ASP A 98 -3.88 1.94 -10.44
C ASP A 98 -4.99 1.29 -11.27
N GLN A 99 -4.76 0.08 -11.80
CA GLN A 99 -5.79 -0.67 -12.54
C GLN A 99 -6.87 -1.20 -11.60
N GLN A 100 -6.52 -1.63 -10.39
CA GLN A 100 -7.50 -2.02 -9.37
C GLN A 100 -8.42 -0.84 -9.01
N ARG A 101 -7.82 0.33 -8.76
CA ARG A 101 -8.56 1.56 -8.51
C ARG A 101 -9.53 1.88 -9.66
N ALA A 102 -9.08 1.80 -10.92
CA ALA A 102 -9.92 2.04 -12.09
C ALA A 102 -11.11 1.06 -12.16
N GLN A 103 -10.89 -0.23 -11.86
CA GLN A 103 -11.94 -1.24 -11.77
C GLN A 103 -12.95 -0.95 -10.66
N PHE A 104 -12.49 -0.41 -9.53
CA PHE A 104 -13.35 0.02 -8.45
C PHE A 104 -14.23 1.21 -8.89
N ILE A 105 -13.62 2.28 -9.40
CA ILE A 105 -14.30 3.49 -9.85
C ILE A 105 -15.38 3.16 -10.90
N GLN A 106 -15.04 2.35 -11.89
CA GLN A 106 -15.97 1.94 -12.94
C GLN A 106 -17.26 1.31 -12.36
N ARG A 107 -17.12 0.43 -11.35
CA ARG A 107 -18.26 -0.22 -10.71
C ARG A 107 -19.09 0.76 -9.90
N GLN A 108 -18.44 1.69 -9.20
CA GLN A 108 -19.14 2.69 -8.40
C GLN A 108 -19.91 3.67 -9.28
N GLN A 109 -19.33 4.14 -10.38
CA GLN A 109 -20.01 4.99 -11.36
C GLN A 109 -21.18 4.29 -12.02
N ALA A 110 -21.04 3.00 -12.32
CA ALA A 110 -22.13 2.17 -12.84
C ALA A 110 -23.18 1.79 -11.78
N LYS A 111 -22.99 2.17 -10.51
CA LYS A 111 -23.82 1.75 -9.36
C LYS A 111 -23.97 0.23 -9.27
N SER A 112 -22.91 -0.49 -9.63
CA SER A 112 -22.92 -1.95 -9.73
C SER A 112 -22.86 -2.61 -8.34
N GLY A 113 -23.67 -3.62 -8.11
CA GLY A 113 -23.56 -4.54 -6.97
C GLY A 113 -22.63 -5.73 -7.24
N ASP A 114 -21.68 -5.62 -8.18
CA ASP A 114 -20.78 -6.73 -8.52
C ASP A 114 -19.62 -6.88 -7.54
N CYS A 115 -19.43 -5.90 -6.69
CA CYS A 115 -18.51 -5.98 -5.55
C CYS A 115 -19.21 -5.38 -4.33
N ASP A 116 -19.39 -6.19 -3.30
CA ASP A 116 -19.97 -5.74 -2.03
C ASP A 116 -18.91 -5.21 -1.09
N VAL A 117 -17.76 -5.91 -1.02
CA VAL A 117 -16.58 -5.56 -0.23
C VAL A 117 -15.38 -5.48 -1.16
N PHE A 118 -14.59 -4.44 -1.01
CA PHE A 118 -13.33 -4.27 -1.74
C PHE A 118 -12.13 -4.31 -0.79
N SER A 119 -11.06 -4.95 -1.23
CA SER A 119 -9.72 -4.72 -0.70
C SER A 119 -9.22 -3.38 -1.25
N ALA A 120 -9.37 -2.32 -0.49
CA ALA A 120 -8.90 -1.00 -0.88
C ALA A 120 -7.48 -0.76 -0.37
N ASP A 121 -6.57 -0.30 -1.24
CA ASP A 121 -5.30 0.27 -0.79
C ASP A 121 -5.58 1.44 0.16
N VAL A 122 -4.76 1.58 1.17
CA VAL A 122 -4.89 2.62 2.22
C VAL A 122 -5.00 4.05 1.65
N ILE A 123 -4.48 4.28 0.45
CA ILE A 123 -4.47 5.60 -0.21
C ILE A 123 -5.80 5.99 -0.87
N TRP A 124 -6.75 5.06 -1.02
CA TRP A 124 -8.01 5.35 -1.72
C TRP A 124 -9.12 5.84 -0.80
N THR A 125 -8.94 5.77 0.52
CA THR A 125 -9.96 6.10 1.52
C THR A 125 -10.53 7.51 1.29
N ALA A 126 -9.69 8.53 1.21
CA ALA A 126 -10.14 9.91 1.02
C ALA A 126 -10.92 10.12 -0.29
N GLU A 127 -10.43 9.56 -1.41
CA GLU A 127 -11.10 9.67 -2.69
C GLU A 127 -12.47 9.01 -2.66
N PHE A 128 -12.54 7.75 -2.22
CA PHE A 128 -13.79 6.99 -2.29
C PHE A 128 -14.82 7.48 -1.27
N ALA A 129 -14.38 7.96 -0.12
CA ALA A 129 -15.24 8.58 0.89
C ALA A 129 -15.83 9.91 0.39
N SER A 130 -15.00 10.79 -0.19
CA SER A 130 -15.45 12.08 -0.73
C SER A 130 -16.49 11.93 -1.85
N GLN A 131 -16.42 10.83 -2.62
CA GLN A 131 -17.39 10.47 -3.65
C GLN A 131 -18.66 9.79 -3.06
N LYS A 132 -18.70 9.56 -1.73
CA LYS A 132 -19.79 8.84 -1.05
C LYS A 132 -20.07 7.46 -1.63
N TRP A 133 -19.04 6.77 -2.07
CA TRP A 133 -19.11 5.41 -2.61
C TRP A 133 -19.05 4.33 -1.54
N LEU A 134 -18.61 4.70 -0.34
CA LEU A 134 -18.41 3.81 0.79
C LEU A 134 -19.47 4.04 1.86
N TYR A 135 -19.79 2.99 2.61
CA TYR A 135 -20.50 3.14 3.86
C TYR A 135 -19.57 3.72 4.94
N ASP A 136 -20.11 4.63 5.75
CA ASP A 136 -19.53 5.10 7.00
C ASP A 136 -19.62 3.96 8.05
N LEU A 137 -18.47 3.52 8.54
CA LEU A 137 -18.31 2.46 9.52
C LEU A 137 -17.95 2.99 10.91
N THR A 138 -18.05 4.29 11.15
CA THR A 138 -17.70 4.93 12.43
C THR A 138 -18.33 4.23 13.62
N PRO A 139 -19.65 3.93 13.65
CA PRO A 139 -20.25 3.24 14.78
C PRO A 139 -19.69 1.84 15.02
N TYR A 140 -19.28 1.15 13.96
CA TYR A 140 -18.63 -0.17 14.08
C TYR A 140 -17.21 -0.04 14.67
N VAL A 141 -16.40 0.88 14.14
CA VAL A 141 -15.01 1.04 14.58
C VAL A 141 -14.95 1.51 16.03
N GLU A 142 -15.76 2.49 16.42
CA GLU A 142 -15.84 2.98 17.79
C GLU A 142 -16.24 1.88 18.79
N ALA A 143 -17.14 0.98 18.38
CA ALA A 143 -17.54 -0.16 19.21
C ALA A 143 -16.43 -1.21 19.41
N GLN A 144 -15.35 -1.19 18.60
CA GLN A 144 -14.24 -2.15 18.72
C GLN A 144 -13.21 -1.76 19.79
N GLY A 145 -13.21 -0.52 20.29
CA GLY A 145 -12.21 -0.04 21.26
C GLY A 145 -10.78 -0.20 20.74
N ASP A 146 -9.91 -0.83 21.54
CA ASP A 146 -8.48 -1.00 21.24
C ASP A 146 -8.16 -2.22 20.36
N LYS A 147 -9.12 -2.71 19.56
CA LYS A 147 -8.94 -3.88 18.71
C LYS A 147 -7.84 -3.70 17.66
N PHE A 148 -7.64 -2.48 17.16
CA PHE A 148 -6.75 -2.21 16.04
C PHE A 148 -5.45 -1.51 16.45
N VAL A 149 -4.36 -1.86 15.77
CA VAL A 149 -3.14 -1.05 15.78
C VAL A 149 -3.45 0.34 15.23
N GLN A 150 -2.92 1.40 15.84
CA GLN A 150 -3.27 2.79 15.51
C GLN A 150 -2.90 3.17 14.07
N ALA A 151 -1.71 2.79 13.58
CA ALA A 151 -1.28 3.17 12.24
C ALA A 151 -2.23 2.67 11.14
N PRO A 152 -2.61 1.37 11.04
CA PRO A 152 -3.63 0.94 10.08
C PRO A 152 -5.01 1.55 10.34
N LEU A 153 -5.40 1.84 11.59
CA LEU A 153 -6.68 2.48 11.89
C LEU A 153 -6.76 3.89 11.29
N GLN A 154 -5.67 4.66 11.34
CA GLN A 154 -5.60 5.99 10.72
C GLN A 154 -5.79 5.96 9.20
N THR A 155 -5.54 4.84 8.54
CA THR A 155 -5.69 4.72 7.07
C THR A 155 -7.14 4.66 6.61
N VAL A 156 -8.08 4.41 7.50
CA VAL A 156 -9.52 4.40 7.21
C VAL A 156 -10.23 5.66 7.69
N ASP A 157 -9.48 6.59 8.29
CA ASP A 157 -10.01 7.87 8.76
C ASP A 157 -10.00 8.93 7.64
N TYR A 158 -11.13 9.59 7.43
CA TYR A 158 -11.25 10.78 6.57
C TYR A 158 -12.49 11.59 6.94
N GLY A 159 -12.32 12.89 7.21
CA GLY A 159 -13.40 13.78 7.59
C GLY A 159 -14.11 13.36 8.89
N ASP A 160 -13.32 13.02 9.90
CA ASP A 160 -13.76 12.57 11.23
C ASP A 160 -14.68 11.34 11.20
N LYS A 161 -14.48 10.46 10.21
CA LYS A 161 -15.25 9.23 9.99
C LYS A 161 -14.34 8.07 9.56
N TYR A 162 -14.76 6.86 9.91
CA TYR A 162 -14.08 5.62 9.50
C TYR A 162 -14.78 4.94 8.33
N TRP A 163 -14.04 4.63 7.25
CA TRP A 163 -14.59 4.19 5.96
C TRP A 163 -14.29 2.73 5.63
N GLY A 164 -13.63 2.02 6.51
CA GLY A 164 -13.26 0.64 6.28
C GLY A 164 -12.87 -0.07 7.56
N VAL A 165 -12.63 -1.37 7.43
CA VAL A 165 -12.05 -2.22 8.46
C VAL A 165 -10.65 -2.59 8.01
N PRO A 166 -9.57 -2.17 8.67
CA PRO A 166 -8.22 -2.59 8.35
C PRO A 166 -8.11 -4.11 8.45
N PHE A 167 -7.39 -4.77 7.50
CA PHE A 167 -7.16 -6.20 7.59
C PHE A 167 -5.72 -6.63 7.28
N ALA A 168 -4.92 -5.75 6.68
CA ALA A 168 -3.49 -5.93 6.50
C ALA A 168 -2.80 -4.58 6.61
N SER A 169 -1.63 -4.56 7.23
CA SER A 169 -0.78 -3.37 7.35
C SER A 169 0.61 -3.71 6.86
N ASP A 170 1.25 -2.81 6.15
CA ASP A 170 2.53 -3.07 5.54
C ASP A 170 3.52 -1.94 5.82
N ALA A 171 4.76 -2.34 6.12
CA ALA A 171 5.94 -1.49 6.05
C ALA A 171 7.05 -2.31 5.39
N ALA A 172 7.71 -1.74 4.39
CA ALA A 172 8.67 -2.48 3.60
C ALA A 172 9.96 -2.83 4.35
N PHE A 173 10.64 -3.83 3.82
CA PHE A 173 11.94 -4.30 4.26
C PHE A 173 12.95 -4.32 3.13
N ILE A 174 14.23 -4.29 3.51
CA ILE A 174 15.33 -4.78 2.67
C ILE A 174 15.54 -6.25 2.99
N TYR A 175 15.37 -7.09 1.98
CA TYR A 175 15.75 -8.51 1.95
C TYR A 175 17.21 -8.60 1.53
N TYR A 176 18.00 -9.39 2.23
CA TYR A 176 19.43 -9.54 1.93
C TYR A 176 19.92 -10.95 2.25
N LYS A 177 21.02 -11.37 1.63
CA LYS A 177 21.64 -12.66 1.86
C LYS A 177 22.77 -12.52 2.89
N PRO A 178 22.63 -13.06 4.11
CA PRO A 178 23.67 -12.90 5.14
C PRO A 178 25.00 -13.60 4.79
N SER A 179 25.00 -14.58 3.90
CA SER A 179 26.23 -15.20 3.38
C SER A 179 27.08 -14.25 2.54
N GLU A 180 26.44 -13.29 1.85
CA GLU A 180 27.07 -12.28 1.02
C GLU A 180 27.21 -10.93 1.75
N THR A 181 26.34 -10.68 2.73
CA THR A 181 26.24 -9.44 3.51
C THR A 181 26.04 -9.79 4.97
N PRO A 182 27.10 -10.10 5.73
CA PRO A 182 26.98 -10.47 7.15
C PRO A 182 26.34 -9.37 8.01
N ASN A 183 26.60 -8.10 7.68
CA ASN A 183 26.04 -6.94 8.33
C ASN A 183 25.09 -6.23 7.35
N PRO A 184 23.78 -6.10 7.66
CA PRO A 184 22.85 -5.42 6.78
C PRO A 184 23.22 -3.93 6.65
N PRO A 185 23.02 -3.33 5.45
CA PRO A 185 23.30 -1.92 5.21
C PRO A 185 22.45 -1.02 6.11
N LYS A 186 23.03 0.08 6.59
CA LYS A 186 22.38 1.02 7.50
C LYS A 186 21.85 2.27 6.79
N THR A 187 22.41 2.57 5.60
CA THR A 187 21.99 3.70 4.79
C THR A 187 21.61 3.26 3.38
N TRP A 188 20.79 4.04 2.70
CA TRP A 188 20.45 3.81 1.30
C TRP A 188 21.69 3.83 0.41
N GLN A 189 22.65 4.70 0.71
CA GLN A 189 23.94 4.77 0.01
C GLN A 189 24.72 3.45 0.15
N GLU A 190 24.75 2.87 1.37
CA GLU A 190 25.35 1.54 1.59
C GLU A 190 24.61 0.42 0.83
N VAL A 191 23.26 0.47 0.74
CA VAL A 191 22.49 -0.50 -0.06
C VAL A 191 22.95 -0.48 -1.51
N TYR A 192 22.95 0.69 -2.15
CA TYR A 192 23.36 0.82 -3.55
C TYR A 192 24.84 0.48 -3.76
N SER A 193 25.72 0.94 -2.87
CA SER A 193 27.16 0.63 -2.94
C SER A 193 27.41 -0.88 -2.86
N GLN A 194 26.79 -1.57 -1.90
CA GLN A 194 26.98 -3.01 -1.73
C GLN A 194 26.28 -3.84 -2.83
N ALA A 195 25.13 -3.37 -3.34
CA ALA A 195 24.37 -4.06 -4.37
C ALA A 195 25.14 -4.20 -5.67
N LYS A 196 25.99 -3.21 -6.01
CA LYS A 196 26.79 -3.21 -7.25
C LYS A 196 27.61 -4.48 -7.45
N ASP A 197 28.21 -5.00 -6.39
CA ASP A 197 29.08 -6.16 -6.45
C ASP A 197 28.36 -7.48 -6.08
N LYS A 198 27.05 -7.42 -5.81
CA LYS A 198 26.24 -8.55 -5.34
C LYS A 198 25.02 -8.81 -6.24
N GLY A 199 25.13 -8.54 -7.52
CA GLY A 199 24.07 -8.78 -8.51
C GLY A 199 22.98 -7.72 -8.56
N GLY A 200 22.91 -6.81 -7.59
CA GLY A 200 22.01 -5.66 -7.61
C GLY A 200 20.92 -5.66 -6.54
N LEU A 201 20.23 -4.51 -6.49
CA LEU A 201 18.99 -4.27 -5.74
C LEU A 201 17.79 -4.34 -6.70
N VAL A 202 16.82 -5.20 -6.42
CA VAL A 202 15.54 -5.24 -7.14
C VAL A 202 14.41 -4.63 -6.31
N TYR A 203 13.52 -3.91 -6.98
CA TYR A 203 12.39 -3.21 -6.37
C TYR A 203 11.30 -2.90 -7.41
N GLN A 204 10.15 -2.41 -6.96
CA GLN A 204 9.03 -2.02 -7.82
C GLN A 204 9.33 -0.66 -8.46
N GLY A 205 9.76 -0.67 -9.72
CA GLY A 205 10.17 0.52 -10.46
C GLY A 205 9.34 0.81 -11.72
N ALA A 206 8.31 0.01 -12.03
CA ALA A 206 7.37 0.30 -13.12
C ALA A 206 6.58 1.61 -12.85
N PRO A 207 6.06 2.29 -13.90
CA PRO A 207 5.34 3.55 -13.73
C PRO A 207 3.92 3.34 -13.17
N TYR A 208 3.82 3.08 -11.86
CA TYR A 208 2.59 2.90 -11.09
C TYR A 208 2.85 3.27 -9.62
N GLU A 209 1.83 3.17 -8.75
CA GLU A 209 1.90 3.52 -7.33
C GLU A 209 3.10 2.90 -6.59
N GLY A 210 3.49 1.65 -6.93
CA GLY A 210 4.64 1.00 -6.30
C GLY A 210 5.95 1.77 -6.47
N LEU A 211 6.18 2.44 -7.61
CA LEU A 211 7.34 3.31 -7.78
C LEU A 211 7.23 4.59 -6.95
N THR A 212 6.04 5.17 -6.85
CA THR A 212 5.82 6.31 -5.94
C THR A 212 6.26 5.93 -4.52
N VAL A 213 5.81 4.78 -4.01
CA VAL A 213 6.21 4.30 -2.68
C VAL A 213 7.73 4.15 -2.55
N ASN A 214 8.37 3.42 -3.49
CA ASN A 214 9.82 3.20 -3.45
C ASN A 214 10.60 4.52 -3.47
N PHE A 215 10.15 5.48 -4.26
CA PHE A 215 10.77 6.80 -4.32
C PHE A 215 10.56 7.60 -3.03
N LEU A 216 9.33 7.61 -2.50
CA LEU A 216 9.01 8.35 -1.28
C LEU A 216 9.74 7.79 -0.04
N GLU A 217 10.03 6.49 0.02
CA GLU A 217 10.83 5.89 1.08
C GLU A 217 12.23 6.50 1.13
N VAL A 218 12.86 6.66 -0.02
CA VAL A 218 14.20 7.29 -0.14
C VAL A 218 14.10 8.80 0.11
N MET A 219 13.11 9.46 -0.46
CA MET A 219 12.92 10.92 -0.34
C MET A 219 12.61 11.35 1.11
N PHE A 220 11.69 10.66 1.79
CA PHE A 220 11.37 10.96 3.18
C PHE A 220 12.55 10.66 4.12
N ALA A 221 13.34 9.61 3.82
CA ALA A 221 14.58 9.35 4.56
C ALA A 221 15.63 10.45 4.33
N ALA A 222 15.66 11.07 3.15
CA ALA A 222 16.51 12.22 2.86
C ALA A 222 16.01 13.53 3.52
N GLY A 223 14.78 13.53 4.07
CA GLY A 223 14.16 14.71 4.73
C GLY A 223 13.20 15.49 3.87
N GLY A 224 12.89 15.01 2.65
CA GLY A 224 11.91 15.64 1.76
C GLY A 224 10.46 15.42 2.19
N SER A 225 9.54 16.17 1.57
CA SER A 225 8.09 16.07 1.75
C SER A 225 7.38 16.19 0.41
N VAL A 226 6.16 15.63 0.31
CA VAL A 226 5.30 15.81 -0.87
C VAL A 226 4.49 17.09 -0.76
N LEU A 227 3.87 17.27 0.41
CA LEU A 227 3.01 18.43 0.72
C LEU A 227 3.45 19.07 2.05
N SER A 228 3.10 20.33 2.22
CA SER A 228 3.16 21.02 3.51
C SER A 228 2.30 20.33 4.56
N GLU A 229 2.56 20.58 5.84
CA GLU A 229 1.84 19.95 6.95
C GLU A 229 0.32 20.17 6.87
N ASP A 230 -0.13 21.32 6.38
CA ASP A 230 -1.54 21.64 6.16
C ASP A 230 -2.11 21.06 4.83
N GLY A 231 -1.29 20.34 4.05
CA GLY A 231 -1.69 19.72 2.78
C GLY A 231 -1.98 20.69 1.63
N THR A 232 -1.74 22.00 1.81
CA THR A 232 -2.17 23.04 0.85
C THR A 232 -1.13 23.38 -0.20
N LYS A 233 0.15 23.06 0.02
CA LYS A 233 1.27 23.41 -0.86
C LYS A 233 2.12 22.20 -1.19
N SER A 234 2.65 22.16 -2.40
CA SER A 234 3.68 21.18 -2.77
C SER A 234 5.03 21.57 -2.16
N GLU A 235 5.67 20.61 -1.50
CA GLU A 235 7.06 20.69 -1.02
C GLU A 235 7.98 19.71 -1.77
N PHE A 236 7.48 19.16 -2.88
CA PHE A 236 8.19 18.15 -3.66
C PHE A 236 9.43 18.72 -4.36
N ASP A 237 9.43 19.99 -4.73
CA ASP A 237 10.59 20.68 -5.32
C ASP A 237 11.56 21.11 -4.20
N SER A 238 12.41 20.17 -3.79
CA SER A 238 13.37 20.38 -2.70
C SER A 238 14.73 19.71 -3.01
N PRO A 239 15.82 20.19 -2.42
CA PRO A 239 17.14 19.54 -2.54
C PRO A 239 17.11 18.08 -2.09
N GLU A 240 16.29 17.72 -1.12
CA GLU A 240 16.12 16.36 -0.59
C GLU A 240 15.48 15.45 -1.62
N THR A 241 14.47 15.93 -2.34
CA THR A 241 13.85 15.20 -3.47
C THR A 241 14.87 14.95 -4.57
N VAL A 242 15.67 15.96 -4.92
CA VAL A 242 16.73 15.82 -5.94
C VAL A 242 17.78 14.81 -5.50
N LYS A 243 18.24 14.84 -4.24
CA LYS A 243 19.21 13.87 -3.71
C LYS A 243 18.68 12.44 -3.77
N ALA A 244 17.42 12.23 -3.41
CA ALA A 244 16.77 10.91 -3.48
C ALA A 244 16.70 10.38 -4.91
N LEU A 245 16.23 11.21 -5.85
CA LEU A 245 16.16 10.86 -7.27
C LEU A 245 17.54 10.57 -7.85
N GLN A 246 18.53 11.40 -7.53
CA GLN A 246 19.90 11.23 -8.00
C GLN A 246 20.50 9.90 -7.53
N LEU A 247 20.28 9.51 -6.25
CA LEU A 247 20.75 8.24 -5.72
C LEU A 247 20.16 7.06 -6.50
N MET A 248 18.85 7.08 -6.79
CA MET A 248 18.21 6.01 -7.56
C MET A 248 18.70 5.95 -9.01
N VAL A 249 18.85 7.10 -9.67
CA VAL A 249 19.38 7.21 -11.03
C VAL A 249 20.84 6.70 -11.09
N ASP A 250 21.67 7.10 -10.15
CA ASP A 250 23.06 6.63 -10.08
C ASP A 250 23.16 5.14 -9.77
N GLY A 251 22.17 4.62 -9.01
CA GLY A 251 22.01 3.19 -8.79
C GLY A 251 21.80 2.41 -10.09
N ILE A 252 20.96 2.90 -11.00
CA ILE A 252 20.78 2.31 -12.34
C ILE A 252 22.07 2.46 -13.18
N LYS A 253 22.62 3.66 -13.25
CA LYS A 253 23.83 3.95 -14.04
C LYS A 253 25.03 3.10 -13.64
N SER A 254 25.20 2.86 -12.36
CA SER A 254 26.33 2.07 -11.84
C SER A 254 26.11 0.56 -11.93
N GLY A 255 24.90 0.10 -12.27
CA GLY A 255 24.51 -1.31 -12.23
C GLY A 255 24.20 -1.83 -10.82
N ALA A 256 24.14 -0.95 -9.82
CA ALA A 256 23.69 -1.31 -8.46
C ALA A 256 22.20 -1.68 -8.41
N ALA A 257 21.41 -1.21 -9.35
CA ALA A 257 20.08 -1.72 -9.65
C ALA A 257 20.02 -2.04 -11.16
N PRO A 258 19.48 -3.21 -11.56
CA PRO A 258 19.37 -3.54 -12.98
C PRO A 258 18.35 -2.63 -13.64
N LYS A 259 18.62 -2.17 -14.87
CA LYS A 259 17.69 -1.29 -15.63
C LYS A 259 16.29 -1.90 -15.75
N SER A 260 16.18 -3.21 -15.77
CA SER A 260 14.89 -3.92 -15.84
C SER A 260 13.94 -3.61 -14.67
N VAL A 261 14.43 -3.12 -13.51
CA VAL A 261 13.53 -2.73 -12.41
C VAL A 261 12.53 -1.65 -12.85
N THR A 262 12.85 -0.83 -13.86
CA THR A 262 11.94 0.21 -14.38
C THR A 262 10.64 -0.35 -14.99
N THR A 263 10.53 -1.67 -15.12
CA THR A 263 9.34 -2.38 -15.62
C THR A 263 8.75 -3.35 -14.58
N TYR A 264 9.34 -3.44 -13.37
CA TYR A 264 8.91 -4.40 -12.35
C TYR A 264 7.79 -3.82 -11.48
N MET A 265 6.75 -4.61 -11.30
CA MET A 265 5.82 -4.55 -10.19
C MET A 265 6.19 -5.63 -9.17
N GLU A 266 5.32 -5.93 -8.21
CA GLU A 266 5.56 -6.96 -7.19
C GLU A 266 5.86 -8.33 -7.80
N PRO A 267 5.07 -8.87 -8.78
CA PRO A 267 5.33 -10.20 -9.34
C PRO A 267 6.70 -10.31 -10.04
N GLU A 268 7.11 -9.29 -10.80
CA GLU A 268 8.41 -9.29 -11.47
C GLU A 268 9.56 -9.13 -10.48
N THR A 269 9.37 -8.36 -9.41
CA THR A 269 10.37 -8.21 -8.33
C THR A 269 10.57 -9.55 -7.61
N ASP A 270 9.49 -10.26 -7.27
CA ASP A 270 9.53 -11.59 -6.66
C ASP A 270 10.21 -12.60 -7.59
N GLN A 271 9.84 -12.61 -8.87
CA GLN A 271 10.48 -13.49 -9.85
C GLN A 271 11.98 -13.22 -9.99
N ALA A 272 12.37 -11.95 -10.01
CA ALA A 272 13.78 -11.57 -10.09
C ALA A 272 14.53 -12.08 -8.85
N TRP A 273 14.00 -11.85 -7.64
CA TRP A 273 14.60 -12.30 -6.38
C TRP A 273 14.70 -13.83 -6.31
N SER A 274 13.62 -14.57 -6.67
CA SER A 274 13.59 -16.04 -6.70
C SER A 274 14.65 -16.66 -7.62
N SER A 275 15.19 -15.89 -8.57
CA SER A 275 16.31 -16.37 -9.41
C SER A 275 17.60 -16.62 -8.62
N GLY A 276 17.71 -16.07 -7.41
CA GLY A 276 18.89 -16.16 -6.57
C GLY A 276 20.09 -15.28 -7.03
N LYS A 277 19.93 -14.50 -8.10
CA LYS A 277 21.01 -13.70 -8.70
C LYS A 277 21.28 -12.40 -7.94
N TYR A 278 20.27 -11.83 -7.29
CA TYR A 278 20.35 -10.51 -6.69
C TYR A 278 20.69 -10.59 -5.20
N GLY A 279 21.52 -9.68 -4.71
CA GLY A 279 21.94 -9.62 -3.31
C GLY A 279 20.96 -8.92 -2.41
N PHE A 280 20.14 -8.02 -2.99
CA PHE A 280 19.16 -7.22 -2.26
C PHE A 280 17.83 -7.14 -3.00
N MET A 281 16.73 -7.10 -2.21
CA MET A 281 15.39 -6.79 -2.69
C MET A 281 14.73 -5.83 -1.69
N ARG A 282 14.07 -4.79 -2.20
CA ARG A 282 13.07 -4.06 -1.42
C ARG A 282 11.71 -4.68 -1.70
N ASN A 283 11.03 -5.14 -0.67
CA ASN A 283 9.66 -5.64 -0.83
C ASN A 283 8.86 -5.55 0.48
N TRP A 284 7.58 -5.85 0.39
CA TRP A 284 6.63 -5.90 1.49
C TRP A 284 6.80 -7.17 2.34
N PRO A 285 6.23 -7.25 3.55
CA PRO A 285 6.39 -8.40 4.46
C PRO A 285 5.93 -9.74 3.85
N TYR A 286 4.90 -9.75 3.00
CA TYR A 286 4.36 -10.96 2.37
C TYR A 286 5.44 -11.77 1.62
N ALA A 287 6.43 -11.08 1.04
CA ALA A 287 7.50 -11.71 0.30
C ALA A 287 8.32 -12.71 1.15
N TYR A 288 8.30 -12.55 2.49
CA TYR A 288 8.96 -13.49 3.37
C TYR A 288 8.34 -14.90 3.26
N ALA A 289 7.03 -15.04 3.27
CA ALA A 289 6.37 -16.32 3.06
C ALA A 289 6.59 -16.85 1.64
N VAL A 290 6.41 -16.00 0.63
CA VAL A 290 6.58 -16.37 -0.79
C VAL A 290 7.95 -16.98 -1.04
N HIS A 291 9.03 -16.35 -0.55
CA HIS A 291 10.41 -16.80 -0.79
C HIS A 291 10.90 -17.89 0.18
N ASN A 292 10.08 -18.29 1.16
CA ASN A 292 10.35 -19.46 2.00
C ASN A 292 9.56 -20.71 1.56
N THR A 293 8.88 -20.68 0.41
CA THR A 293 8.19 -21.85 -0.14
C THR A 293 9.15 -22.87 -0.78
N GLU A 294 8.70 -24.13 -0.89
CA GLU A 294 9.46 -25.18 -1.56
C GLU A 294 9.69 -24.82 -3.04
N GLY A 295 10.93 -25.04 -3.49
CA GLY A 295 11.34 -24.75 -4.86
C GLY A 295 11.88 -23.33 -5.09
N ASP A 296 11.73 -22.39 -4.16
CA ASP A 296 12.35 -21.09 -4.27
C ASP A 296 13.87 -21.17 -4.01
N ALA A 297 14.67 -20.62 -4.93
CA ALA A 297 16.12 -20.69 -4.82
C ALA A 297 16.69 -19.91 -3.62
N THR A 298 15.92 -18.99 -3.05
CA THR A 298 16.32 -18.16 -1.91
C THR A 298 15.84 -18.70 -0.56
N LYS A 299 15.03 -19.76 -0.54
CA LYS A 299 14.48 -20.37 0.68
C LYS A 299 15.56 -20.59 1.74
N GLY A 300 15.36 -20.03 2.93
CA GLY A 300 16.28 -20.15 4.07
C GLY A 300 17.62 -19.46 3.90
N LYS A 301 17.86 -18.72 2.80
CA LYS A 301 19.14 -18.07 2.49
C LYS A 301 19.12 -16.56 2.68
N PHE A 302 18.01 -15.97 3.08
CA PHE A 302 17.86 -14.54 3.26
C PHE A 302 17.41 -14.17 4.67
N LYS A 303 17.61 -12.91 5.01
CA LYS A 303 17.06 -12.22 6.17
C LYS A 303 16.43 -10.91 5.74
N VAL A 304 15.69 -10.28 6.65
CA VAL A 304 15.09 -8.97 6.46
C VAL A 304 15.67 -7.97 7.45
N THR A 305 15.70 -6.71 7.04
CA THR A 305 15.99 -5.57 7.92
C THR A 305 15.05 -4.43 7.57
N THR A 306 14.75 -3.56 8.54
CA THR A 306 13.96 -2.35 8.29
C THR A 306 14.65 -1.48 7.24
N LEU A 307 13.88 -0.62 6.56
CA LEU A 307 14.44 0.30 5.58
C LEU A 307 15.59 1.12 6.20
N PRO A 308 16.66 1.36 5.44
CA PRO A 308 17.81 2.08 5.94
C PRO A 308 17.53 3.58 6.07
N SER A 309 18.37 4.30 6.82
CA SER A 309 18.39 5.75 6.82
C SER A 309 18.98 6.31 5.52
N PHE A 310 18.77 7.60 5.25
CA PHE A 310 19.56 8.32 4.26
C PHE A 310 20.79 8.92 4.94
N GLU A 311 21.94 8.88 4.30
CA GLU A 311 23.19 9.48 4.85
C GLU A 311 22.99 11.00 5.02
N GLY A 312 23.18 11.47 6.26
CA GLY A 312 22.91 12.87 6.62
C GLY A 312 21.43 13.21 6.77
N GLY A 313 20.54 12.22 6.68
CA GLY A 313 19.09 12.35 6.85
C GLY A 313 18.55 11.48 7.98
N GLY A 314 17.28 11.14 7.86
CA GLY A 314 16.54 10.31 8.81
C GLY A 314 16.31 8.89 8.31
N LYS A 315 15.38 8.21 8.96
CA LYS A 315 14.87 6.91 8.60
C LYS A 315 13.36 7.05 8.34
N ALA A 316 12.89 6.55 7.23
CA ALA A 316 11.49 6.56 6.90
C ALA A 316 11.10 5.29 6.14
N GLY A 317 9.88 4.82 6.40
CA GLY A 317 9.15 3.86 5.59
C GLY A 317 7.82 4.46 5.19
N ILE A 318 7.13 3.84 4.25
CA ILE A 318 5.77 4.19 3.87
C ILE A 318 4.80 3.20 4.50
N LEU A 319 3.76 3.73 5.13
CA LEU A 319 2.64 2.92 5.61
C LEU A 319 1.83 2.44 4.39
N GLY A 320 1.83 1.14 4.22
CA GLY A 320 1.03 0.42 3.26
C GLY A 320 -0.04 -0.42 3.94
N GLY A 321 -0.69 -1.28 3.16
CA GLY A 321 -1.71 -2.19 3.63
C GLY A 321 -3.04 -2.00 2.91
N HIS A 322 -4.04 -2.75 3.39
CA HIS A 322 -5.35 -2.82 2.76
C HIS A 322 -6.48 -2.81 3.77
N ASN A 323 -7.57 -2.20 3.37
CA ASN A 323 -8.80 -2.05 4.14
C ASN A 323 -9.97 -2.76 3.44
N SER A 324 -10.79 -3.47 4.20
CA SER A 324 -12.10 -3.94 3.73
C SER A 324 -13.08 -2.77 3.73
N VAL A 325 -13.36 -2.20 2.58
CA VAL A 325 -14.34 -1.13 2.41
C VAL A 325 -15.62 -1.66 1.81
N ILE A 326 -16.79 -1.10 2.19
CA ILE A 326 -18.10 -1.61 1.81
C ILE A 326 -18.76 -0.63 0.85
N SER A 327 -19.12 -1.12 -0.35
CA SER A 327 -19.80 -0.34 -1.36
C SER A 327 -21.21 0.05 -0.93
N VAL A 328 -21.61 1.33 -1.14
CA VAL A 328 -23.01 1.78 -0.90
C VAL A 328 -24.03 1.13 -1.83
N TYR A 329 -23.58 0.40 -2.85
CA TYR A 329 -24.41 -0.34 -3.81
C TYR A 329 -24.61 -1.81 -3.46
N THR A 330 -24.00 -2.29 -2.35
CA THR A 330 -24.29 -3.64 -1.82
C THR A 330 -25.77 -3.79 -1.47
N LYS A 331 -26.29 -4.98 -1.72
CA LYS A 331 -27.67 -5.33 -1.34
C LYS A 331 -27.77 -5.94 0.05
N ASN A 332 -26.63 -6.28 0.66
CA ASN A 332 -26.57 -6.91 1.97
C ASN A 332 -25.43 -6.30 2.82
N PRO A 333 -25.59 -5.04 3.26
CA PRO A 333 -24.52 -4.34 4.01
C PRO A 333 -24.15 -5.04 5.32
N GLY A 334 -25.11 -5.68 6.01
CA GLY A 334 -24.82 -6.45 7.24
C GLY A 334 -23.94 -7.66 7.00
N LEU A 335 -24.16 -8.41 5.90
CA LEU A 335 -23.29 -9.54 5.54
C LEU A 335 -21.91 -9.06 5.05
N ALA A 336 -21.87 -7.94 4.34
CA ALA A 336 -20.63 -7.31 3.93
C ALA A 336 -19.80 -6.89 5.15
N LEU A 337 -20.42 -6.28 6.17
CA LEU A 337 -19.76 -5.92 7.42
C LEU A 337 -19.30 -7.17 8.19
N LYS A 338 -20.08 -8.25 8.23
CA LYS A 338 -19.71 -9.53 8.83
C LYS A 338 -18.44 -10.12 8.18
N PHE A 339 -18.29 -10.00 6.87
CA PHE A 339 -17.09 -10.43 6.16
C PHE A 339 -15.90 -9.53 6.49
N ALA A 340 -16.09 -8.22 6.52
CA ALA A 340 -15.06 -7.27 6.90
C ALA A 340 -14.58 -7.48 8.35
N ASP A 341 -15.49 -7.69 9.31
CA ASP A 341 -15.16 -8.04 10.69
C ASP A 341 -14.40 -9.36 10.80
N PHE A 342 -14.81 -10.39 10.04
CA PHE A 342 -14.09 -11.67 9.99
C PHE A 342 -12.65 -11.48 9.50
N SER A 343 -12.41 -10.64 8.48
CA SER A 343 -11.07 -10.39 7.95
C SER A 343 -10.12 -9.73 8.98
N ALA A 344 -10.67 -9.07 9.99
CA ALA A 344 -9.96 -8.47 11.11
C ALA A 344 -10.15 -9.25 12.44
N SER A 345 -10.68 -10.47 12.39
CA SER A 345 -10.80 -11.29 13.60
C SER A 345 -9.43 -11.81 14.04
N PRO A 346 -9.15 -11.90 15.36
CA PRO A 346 -7.87 -12.43 15.85
C PRO A 346 -7.53 -13.81 15.29
N GLU A 347 -8.56 -14.66 15.10
CA GLU A 347 -8.42 -16.01 14.54
C GLU A 347 -7.89 -15.96 13.10
N TRP A 348 -8.51 -15.16 12.22
CA TRP A 348 -8.07 -15.03 10.84
C TRP A 348 -6.72 -14.30 10.75
N GLN A 349 -6.52 -13.25 11.54
CA GLN A 349 -5.30 -12.46 11.56
C GLN A 349 -4.08 -13.30 11.98
N LYS A 350 -4.26 -14.25 12.93
CA LYS A 350 -3.22 -15.23 13.27
C LYS A 350 -2.92 -16.18 12.10
N GLU A 351 -3.95 -16.72 11.44
CA GLU A 351 -3.78 -17.58 10.28
C GLU A 351 -3.09 -16.83 9.13
N GLN A 352 -3.50 -15.59 8.89
CA GLN A 352 -2.98 -14.72 7.85
C GLN A 352 -1.48 -14.44 8.02
N ILE A 353 -1.04 -14.06 9.22
CA ILE A 353 0.39 -13.79 9.45
C ILE A 353 1.23 -15.08 9.38
N LEU A 354 0.74 -16.19 9.92
CA LEU A 354 1.47 -17.46 9.91
C LEU A 354 1.65 -18.06 8.51
N LYS A 355 0.63 -17.95 7.65
CA LYS A 355 0.65 -18.56 6.32
C LYS A 355 1.18 -17.65 5.23
N PHE A 356 0.86 -16.37 5.31
CA PHE A 356 1.07 -15.42 4.20
C PHE A 356 2.02 -14.28 4.56
N SER A 357 2.51 -14.23 5.80
CA SER A 357 3.37 -13.15 6.31
C SER A 357 2.79 -11.75 6.13
N LEU A 358 1.47 -11.63 6.04
CA LEU A 358 0.78 -10.34 6.04
C LEU A 358 0.69 -9.82 7.48
N ALA A 359 1.14 -8.59 7.69
CA ALA A 359 1.17 -8.02 9.03
C ALA A 359 -0.23 -7.84 9.59
N SER A 360 -0.42 -8.32 10.83
CA SER A 360 -1.70 -8.22 11.53
C SER A 360 -2.03 -6.77 11.90
N VAL A 361 -3.30 -6.43 11.80
CA VAL A 361 -3.87 -5.18 12.30
C VAL A 361 -4.34 -5.29 13.77
N VAL A 362 -4.25 -6.49 14.35
CA VAL A 362 -4.67 -6.81 15.72
C VAL A 362 -3.44 -7.00 16.61
N PRO A 363 -3.20 -6.11 17.61
CA PRO A 363 -1.97 -6.13 18.41
C PRO A 363 -1.71 -7.47 19.10
N GLY A 364 -2.75 -8.09 19.68
CA GLY A 364 -2.63 -9.33 20.43
C GLY A 364 -2.11 -10.53 19.64
N VAL A 365 -2.20 -10.48 18.29
CA VAL A 365 -1.67 -11.54 17.43
C VAL A 365 -0.14 -11.63 17.51
N TYR A 366 0.54 -10.51 17.71
CA TYR A 366 2.01 -10.48 17.84
C TYR A 366 2.51 -11.06 19.17
N GLU A 367 1.62 -11.20 20.15
CA GLU A 367 1.96 -11.80 21.45
C GLU A 367 1.84 -13.34 21.45
N ASP A 368 1.21 -13.91 20.42
CA ASP A 368 1.04 -15.35 20.28
C ASP A 368 2.38 -16.08 20.14
N ALA A 369 2.58 -17.16 20.88
CA ALA A 369 3.84 -17.91 20.92
C ALA A 369 4.21 -18.54 19.59
N GLU A 370 3.23 -19.00 18.81
CA GLU A 370 3.42 -19.59 17.50
C GLU A 370 3.83 -18.52 16.48
N VAL A 371 3.20 -17.34 16.53
CA VAL A 371 3.55 -16.18 15.70
C VAL A 371 4.98 -15.72 16.02
N LYS A 372 5.34 -15.55 17.30
CA LYS A 372 6.71 -15.20 17.70
C LYS A 372 7.76 -16.17 17.20
N LYS A 373 7.44 -17.45 17.18
CA LYS A 373 8.34 -18.51 16.67
C LYS A 373 8.46 -18.50 15.15
N ALA A 374 7.34 -18.40 14.44
CA ALA A 374 7.29 -18.46 12.98
C ALA A 374 7.73 -17.16 12.32
N PHE A 375 7.62 -16.05 13.03
CA PHE A 375 7.84 -14.69 12.54
C PHE A 375 8.88 -13.95 13.38
N PRO A 376 10.17 -14.39 13.34
CA PRO A 376 11.19 -13.88 14.25
C PRO A 376 11.53 -12.40 14.05
N PHE A 377 11.07 -11.78 12.98
CA PHE A 377 11.21 -10.35 12.69
C PHE A 377 9.95 -9.52 13.04
N ALA A 378 8.98 -10.08 13.76
CA ALA A 378 7.82 -9.34 14.25
C ALA A 378 8.19 -8.05 15.02
N PRO A 379 9.23 -8.01 15.88
CA PRO A 379 9.66 -6.77 16.52
C PRO A 379 10.13 -5.71 15.51
N GLN A 380 10.86 -6.11 14.48
CA GLN A 380 11.31 -5.19 13.42
C GLN A 380 10.11 -4.68 12.59
N LEU A 381 9.11 -5.54 12.34
CA LEU A 381 7.90 -5.14 11.65
C LEU A 381 7.10 -4.12 12.44
N LEU A 382 6.86 -4.35 13.73
CA LEU A 382 6.19 -3.38 14.60
C LEU A 382 6.96 -2.06 14.68
N GLN A 383 8.29 -2.12 14.75
CA GLN A 383 9.12 -0.92 14.68
C GLN A 383 8.96 -0.20 13.34
N ALA A 384 9.00 -0.93 12.22
CA ALA A 384 8.83 -0.36 10.88
C ALA A 384 7.46 0.30 10.74
N LEU A 385 6.39 -0.34 11.20
CA LEU A 385 5.03 0.21 11.18
C LEU A 385 4.91 1.49 12.04
N SER A 386 5.55 1.52 13.22
CA SER A 386 5.53 2.70 14.10
C SER A 386 6.33 3.91 13.54
N GLN A 387 7.25 3.66 12.62
CA GLN A 387 8.08 4.67 11.97
C GLN A 387 7.61 5.01 10.55
N ALA A 388 6.65 4.25 10.03
CA ALA A 388 6.13 4.47 8.69
C ALA A 388 5.32 5.77 8.64
N LYS A 389 5.53 6.53 7.57
CA LYS A 389 4.76 7.74 7.26
C LYS A 389 3.60 7.41 6.33
N ALA A 390 2.45 7.98 6.60
CA ALA A 390 1.35 7.94 5.64
C ALA A 390 1.71 8.75 4.39
N ARG A 391 1.22 8.29 3.25
CA ARG A 391 1.17 9.09 2.03
C ARG A 391 0.12 10.21 2.20
N PRO A 392 0.18 11.30 1.41
CA PRO A 392 -0.81 12.37 1.53
C PRO A 392 -2.26 11.87 1.51
N VAL A 393 -3.03 12.20 2.56
CA VAL A 393 -4.45 11.85 2.66
C VAL A 393 -5.26 12.93 1.92
N SER A 394 -5.57 12.66 0.66
CA SER A 394 -6.23 13.63 -0.23
C SER A 394 -7.07 12.92 -1.29
N PRO A 395 -8.27 13.43 -1.63
CA PRO A 395 -9.05 12.92 -2.75
C PRO A 395 -8.33 12.99 -4.11
N VAL A 396 -7.32 13.84 -4.23
CA VAL A 396 -6.50 14.02 -5.43
C VAL A 396 -5.14 13.30 -5.35
N TYR A 397 -4.91 12.49 -4.32
CA TYR A 397 -3.65 11.75 -4.19
C TYR A 397 -3.29 10.92 -5.44
N PRO A 398 -4.23 10.24 -6.14
CA PRO A 398 -3.87 9.47 -7.33
C PRO A 398 -3.25 10.32 -8.44
N GLN A 399 -3.63 11.59 -8.57
CA GLN A 399 -3.03 12.51 -9.54
C GLN A 399 -1.61 12.92 -9.09
N ILE A 400 -1.41 13.12 -7.79
CA ILE A 400 -0.08 13.39 -7.19
C ILE A 400 0.84 12.20 -7.45
N SER A 401 0.40 10.99 -7.11
CA SER A 401 1.17 9.77 -7.35
C SER A 401 1.49 9.57 -8.84
N GLN A 402 0.52 9.78 -9.72
CA GLN A 402 0.74 9.68 -11.16
C GLN A 402 1.83 10.64 -11.65
N ALA A 403 1.83 11.88 -11.17
CA ALA A 403 2.87 12.83 -11.51
C ALA A 403 4.24 12.36 -11.01
N ILE A 404 4.31 11.82 -9.78
CA ILE A 404 5.56 11.31 -9.20
C ILE A 404 6.07 10.12 -10.01
N TYR A 405 5.30 9.03 -10.14
CA TYR A 405 5.84 7.81 -10.74
C TYR A 405 6.17 7.98 -12.23
N LYS A 406 5.45 8.81 -12.98
CA LYS A 406 5.77 9.07 -14.39
C LYS A 406 7.13 9.75 -14.54
N ASN A 407 7.36 10.83 -13.79
CA ASN A 407 8.61 11.58 -13.89
C ASN A 407 9.81 10.81 -13.31
N VAL A 408 9.60 10.10 -12.20
CA VAL A 408 10.66 9.26 -11.61
C VAL A 408 11.00 8.09 -12.54
N ASN A 409 10.02 7.37 -13.10
CA ASN A 409 10.27 6.29 -14.04
C ASN A 409 10.99 6.79 -15.30
N GLU A 410 10.58 7.93 -15.86
CA GLU A 410 11.27 8.55 -17.00
C GLU A 410 12.74 8.85 -16.67
N ALA A 411 13.00 9.44 -15.51
CA ALA A 411 14.37 9.70 -15.07
C ALA A 411 15.20 8.41 -14.92
N LEU A 412 14.62 7.34 -14.36
CA LEU A 412 15.30 6.05 -14.21
C LEU A 412 15.50 5.33 -15.55
N ALA A 413 14.55 5.40 -16.47
CA ALA A 413 14.58 4.69 -17.73
C ALA A 413 15.48 5.35 -18.79
N THR A 414 15.75 6.66 -18.67
CA THR A 414 16.54 7.42 -19.66
C THR A 414 18.05 7.05 -19.63
N PHE A 415 18.52 6.44 -18.56
CA PHE A 415 19.92 6.05 -18.37
C PHE A 415 20.08 4.53 -18.33
#